data_5106bb52c932b5db000089e5555ae8e9
#
_entry.id   5106bb52c932b5db000089e5555ae8e9
#
_cell.length_a   1.000
_cell.length_b   1.000
_cell.length_c   1.000
_cell.angle_alpha   90.00
_cell.angle_beta   90.00
_cell.angle_gamma   90.00
#
_symmetry.space_group_name_H-M   'P 1'
#
loop_
_entity.id
_entity.type
_entity.pdbx_description
1 polymer ?
#
loop_
_entity_poly.entity_id
_entity_poly.type
_entity_poly.pdbx_seq_one_letter_code
_entity_poly.pdbx_strand_id
1 'polypeptide(L)'
;MNIKRLALWFLIFCGLSIYVLLFERTDAPQPVAVMPAETYERVFPLETADIIGVLVSDGERTVRLARSDEKMNVVEPAGSRASTDLINSLVNTIAGAVMIDELEPGEDETLYGLDPPAFTLEVYTRDTTEPLILLLGANAPSMINMYASLPQQNRIVLLGTYLRFTLRTFLDNVKVE
;
A
#
# COMPACT_ATOMS: atom_id res chain seq x y z
N MET A 1 46.21 -27.61 34.56
CA MET A 1 45.15 -27.92 33.62
C MET A 1 45.46 -29.27 32.96
N ASN A 2 44.59 -30.28 33.12
CA ASN A 2 44.92 -31.67 32.72
C ASN A 2 44.93 -31.77 31.17
N ILE A 3 46.09 -31.96 30.60
CA ILE A 3 46.35 -32.14 29.16
C ILE A 3 45.37 -33.15 28.52
N LYS A 4 45.02 -34.23 29.24
CA LYS A 4 44.05 -35.24 28.78
C LYS A 4 42.64 -34.69 28.59
N ARG A 5 42.19 -33.74 29.42
CA ARG A 5 40.88 -33.07 29.28
C ARG A 5 40.87 -32.11 28.11
N LEU A 6 41.98 -31.39 27.90
CA LEU A 6 42.13 -30.48 26.75
C LEU A 6 42.09 -31.26 25.43
N ALA A 7 42.79 -32.39 25.34
CA ALA A 7 42.79 -33.25 24.16
C ALA A 7 41.38 -33.82 23.85
N LEU A 8 40.59 -34.16 24.89
CA LEU A 8 39.24 -34.66 24.74
C LEU A 8 38.32 -33.57 24.12
N TRP A 9 38.39 -32.33 24.64
CA TRP A 9 37.60 -31.22 24.11
C TRP A 9 37.99 -30.85 22.67
N PHE A 10 39.29 -30.94 22.36
CA PHE A 10 39.75 -30.70 20.99
C PHE A 10 39.25 -31.76 20.01
N LEU A 11 39.19 -33.03 20.41
CA LEU A 11 38.65 -34.12 19.61
C LEU A 11 37.16 -33.96 19.35
N ILE A 12 36.38 -33.53 20.35
CA ILE A 12 34.97 -33.24 20.22
C ILE A 12 34.73 -32.05 19.25
N PHE A 13 35.56 -31.00 19.39
CA PHE A 13 35.46 -29.83 18.48
C PHE A 13 35.79 -30.20 17.04
N CYS A 14 36.85 -30.99 16.81
CA CYS A 14 37.17 -31.46 15.45
C CYS A 14 36.07 -32.34 14.86
N GLY A 15 35.46 -33.23 15.66
CA GLY A 15 34.34 -34.07 15.23
C GLY A 15 33.12 -33.26 14.84
N LEU A 16 32.77 -32.24 15.64
CA LEU A 16 31.65 -31.33 15.34
C LEU A 16 31.93 -30.50 14.10
N SER A 17 33.14 -29.99 13.94
CA SER A 17 33.55 -29.22 12.76
C SER A 17 33.48 -30.05 11.48
N ILE A 18 33.93 -31.32 11.54
CA ILE A 18 33.83 -32.24 10.41
C ILE A 18 32.36 -32.54 10.08
N TYR A 19 31.53 -32.75 11.12
CA TYR A 19 30.10 -33.00 10.95
C TYR A 19 29.42 -31.81 10.21
N VAL A 20 29.66 -30.60 10.70
CA VAL A 20 29.10 -29.37 10.06
C VAL A 20 29.60 -29.23 8.62
N LEU A 21 30.90 -29.45 8.36
CA LEU A 21 31.44 -29.35 7.01
C LEU A 21 30.92 -30.43 6.05
N LEU A 22 30.57 -31.60 6.52
CA LEU A 22 30.06 -32.68 5.69
C LEU A 22 28.55 -32.62 5.51
N PHE A 23 27.78 -32.15 6.48
CA PHE A 23 26.31 -32.12 6.44
C PHE A 23 25.74 -30.78 6.04
N GLU A 24 26.30 -29.65 6.47
CA GLU A 24 25.79 -28.32 6.04
C GLU A 24 26.22 -27.93 4.61
N ARG A 25 27.28 -28.52 4.05
CA ARG A 25 27.63 -28.28 2.64
C ARG A 25 26.78 -29.05 1.63
N THR A 26 25.90 -29.94 2.10
CA THR A 26 25.07 -30.76 1.19
C THR A 26 23.77 -30.02 0.81
N ASP A 27 23.40 -28.98 1.55
CA ASP A 27 22.38 -28.05 1.09
C ASP A 27 23.03 -26.97 0.20
N ALA A 28 23.32 -27.33 -1.05
CA ALA A 28 23.42 -26.31 -2.09
C ALA A 28 22.19 -25.44 -1.94
N PRO A 29 22.31 -24.09 -1.85
CA PRO A 29 21.12 -23.23 -1.79
C PRO A 29 20.23 -23.66 -2.92
N GLN A 30 19.12 -24.33 -2.59
CA GLN A 30 18.09 -24.62 -3.57
C GLN A 30 17.82 -23.28 -4.22
N PRO A 31 17.86 -23.17 -5.56
CA PRO A 31 17.46 -21.94 -6.19
C PRO A 31 16.13 -21.60 -5.58
N VAL A 32 16.09 -20.50 -4.81
CA VAL A 32 14.85 -19.97 -4.25
C VAL A 32 13.94 -19.94 -5.46
N ALA A 33 12.95 -20.83 -5.48
CA ALA A 33 11.96 -20.82 -6.54
C ALA A 33 11.51 -19.36 -6.55
N VAL A 34 11.91 -18.63 -7.59
CA VAL A 34 11.44 -17.26 -7.79
C VAL A 34 9.95 -17.47 -7.93
N MET A 35 9.23 -17.27 -6.82
CA MET A 35 7.77 -17.26 -6.87
C MET A 35 7.46 -16.30 -8.01
N PRO A 36 6.68 -16.71 -9.00
CA PRO A 36 6.29 -15.81 -10.06
C PRO A 36 5.80 -14.54 -9.36
N ALA A 37 6.37 -13.40 -9.71
CA ALA A 37 5.98 -12.13 -9.12
C ALA A 37 4.46 -12.07 -9.29
N GLU A 38 3.73 -12.13 -8.17
CA GLU A 38 2.28 -11.99 -8.21
C GLU A 38 2.01 -10.65 -8.86
N THR A 39 1.48 -10.70 -10.07
CA THR A 39 1.13 -9.50 -10.81
C THR A 39 -0.20 -9.01 -10.23
N TYR A 40 -0.10 -8.19 -9.20
CA TYR A 40 -1.29 -7.56 -8.63
C TYR A 40 -1.92 -6.59 -9.64
N GLU A 41 -3.23 -6.67 -9.78
CA GLU A 41 -4.00 -5.73 -10.59
C GLU A 41 -3.99 -4.34 -9.93
N ARG A 42 -3.76 -3.29 -10.72
CA ARG A 42 -3.86 -1.91 -10.20
C ARG A 42 -5.31 -1.54 -9.96
N VAL A 43 -5.58 -0.83 -8.86
CA VAL A 43 -6.91 -0.27 -8.55
C VAL A 43 -7.37 0.65 -9.69
N PHE A 44 -6.45 1.50 -10.13
CA PHE A 44 -6.64 2.36 -11.29
C PHE A 44 -5.50 2.10 -12.28
N PRO A 45 -5.80 1.64 -13.50
CA PRO A 45 -4.78 1.43 -14.54
C PRO A 45 -4.35 2.78 -15.15
N LEU A 46 -3.84 3.69 -14.32
CA LEU A 46 -3.50 5.07 -14.67
C LEU A 46 -2.00 5.33 -14.49
N GLU A 47 -1.47 6.19 -15.35
CA GLU A 47 -0.19 6.84 -15.12
C GLU A 47 -0.40 8.13 -14.30
N THR A 48 0.61 8.56 -13.55
CA THR A 48 0.52 9.80 -12.75
C THR A 48 0.27 11.05 -13.60
N ALA A 49 0.69 11.00 -14.87
CA ALA A 49 0.49 12.07 -15.84
C ALA A 49 -0.98 12.24 -16.28
N ASP A 50 -1.75 11.15 -16.23
CA ASP A 50 -3.16 11.16 -16.64
C ASP A 50 -4.06 11.76 -15.56
N ILE A 51 -3.59 11.81 -14.31
CA ILE A 51 -4.33 12.38 -13.20
C ILE A 51 -4.31 13.91 -13.29
N ILE A 52 -5.48 14.52 -13.51
CA ILE A 52 -5.64 15.98 -13.58
C ILE A 52 -6.25 16.58 -12.33
N GLY A 53 -6.85 15.77 -11.47
CA GLY A 53 -7.41 16.21 -10.20
C GLY A 53 -7.58 15.05 -9.23
N VAL A 54 -7.58 15.37 -7.95
CA VAL A 54 -7.83 14.42 -6.87
C VAL A 54 -8.66 15.12 -5.80
N LEU A 55 -9.72 14.46 -5.33
CA LEU A 55 -10.47 14.89 -4.16
C LEU A 55 -10.32 13.83 -3.08
N VAL A 56 -9.92 14.26 -1.88
CA VAL A 56 -9.78 13.41 -0.70
C VAL A 56 -10.69 13.94 0.39
N SER A 57 -11.53 13.07 0.94
CA SER A 57 -12.40 13.40 2.07
C SER A 57 -12.31 12.31 3.15
N ASP A 58 -12.31 12.73 4.44
CA ASP A 58 -12.43 11.83 5.61
C ASP A 58 -13.79 11.98 6.32
N GLY A 59 -14.77 12.59 5.63
CA GLY A 59 -16.09 12.88 6.17
C GLY A 59 -16.17 14.22 6.92
N GLU A 60 -15.09 14.69 7.53
CA GLU A 60 -15.02 15.97 8.21
C GLU A 60 -14.32 17.04 7.36
N ARG A 61 -13.27 16.64 6.66
CA ARG A 61 -12.43 17.52 5.83
C ARG A 61 -12.45 17.04 4.39
N THR A 62 -12.44 17.98 3.48
CA THR A 62 -12.32 17.70 2.05
C THR A 62 -11.24 18.57 1.46
N VAL A 63 -10.32 17.96 0.75
CA VAL A 63 -9.25 18.67 0.04
C VAL A 63 -9.28 18.26 -1.41
N ARG A 64 -9.26 19.25 -2.30
CA ARG A 64 -9.21 19.06 -3.74
C ARG A 64 -7.90 19.56 -4.31
N LEU A 65 -7.29 18.71 -5.10
CA LEU A 65 -6.14 19.03 -5.95
C LEU A 65 -6.57 19.17 -7.38
N ALA A 66 -5.96 20.10 -8.09
CA ALA A 66 -6.10 20.20 -9.56
C ALA A 66 -4.74 20.46 -10.19
N ARG A 67 -4.55 19.97 -11.41
CA ARG A 67 -3.35 20.18 -12.20
C ARG A 67 -3.45 21.52 -12.94
N SER A 68 -2.44 22.36 -12.70
CA SER A 68 -2.25 23.60 -13.44
C SER A 68 -0.78 23.70 -13.85
N ASP A 69 -0.51 23.98 -15.13
CA ASP A 69 0.84 24.12 -15.67
C ASP A 69 1.78 22.96 -15.28
N GLU A 70 1.32 21.72 -15.53
CA GLU A 70 2.01 20.46 -15.20
C GLU A 70 2.22 20.16 -13.71
N LYS A 71 1.81 21.03 -12.80
CA LYS A 71 1.91 20.84 -11.36
C LYS A 71 0.54 20.62 -10.73
N MET A 72 0.48 19.71 -9.78
CA MET A 72 -0.69 19.54 -8.92
C MET A 72 -0.64 20.55 -7.77
N ASN A 73 -1.75 21.26 -7.54
CA ASN A 73 -1.88 22.25 -6.47
C ASN A 73 -3.17 22.03 -5.71
N VAL A 74 -3.19 22.43 -4.42
CA VAL A 74 -4.42 22.46 -3.63
C VAL A 74 -5.28 23.62 -4.15
N VAL A 75 -6.53 23.33 -4.49
CA VAL A 75 -7.50 24.31 -4.96
C VAL A 75 -8.65 24.52 -3.98
N GLU A 76 -8.95 23.52 -3.16
CA GLU A 76 -9.95 23.58 -2.11
C GLU A 76 -9.41 22.90 -0.84
N PRO A 77 -9.60 23.52 0.34
CA PRO A 77 -10.16 24.85 0.61
C PRO A 77 -9.30 25.96 0.01
N ALA A 78 -9.93 27.08 -0.37
CA ALA A 78 -9.20 28.22 -0.94
C ALA A 78 -8.15 28.76 0.05
N GLY A 79 -6.96 29.09 -0.45
CA GLY A 79 -5.82 29.52 0.39
C GLY A 79 -5.02 28.39 1.02
N SER A 80 -5.46 27.14 0.85
CA SER A 80 -4.72 25.99 1.41
C SER A 80 -3.48 25.67 0.60
N ARG A 81 -2.45 25.15 1.30
CA ARG A 81 -1.16 24.74 0.71
C ARG A 81 -0.69 23.41 1.24
N ALA A 82 -0.04 22.64 0.38
CA ALA A 82 0.72 21.46 0.74
C ALA A 82 2.06 21.47 0.03
N SER A 83 3.07 20.78 0.59
CA SER A 83 4.36 20.68 -0.08
C SER A 83 4.24 19.85 -1.36
N THR A 84 5.07 20.20 -2.35
CA THR A 84 5.13 19.46 -3.63
C THR A 84 5.42 17.99 -3.42
N ASP A 85 6.31 17.66 -2.48
CA ASP A 85 6.68 16.26 -2.18
C ASP A 85 5.49 15.48 -1.61
N LEU A 86 4.68 16.12 -0.75
CA LEU A 86 3.49 15.49 -0.18
C LEU A 86 2.44 15.23 -1.26
N ILE A 87 2.23 16.18 -2.16
CA ILE A 87 1.31 16.03 -3.29
C ILE A 87 1.80 14.92 -4.23
N ASN A 88 3.08 14.91 -4.59
CA ASN A 88 3.66 13.89 -5.46
C ASN A 88 3.58 12.50 -4.83
N SER A 89 3.85 12.39 -3.52
CA SER A 89 3.71 11.14 -2.78
C SER A 89 2.28 10.61 -2.84
N LEU A 90 1.29 11.48 -2.64
CA LEU A 90 -0.12 11.12 -2.73
C LEU A 90 -0.47 10.61 -4.14
N VAL A 91 -0.15 11.38 -5.19
CA VAL A 91 -0.47 11.02 -6.58
C VAL A 91 0.21 9.71 -6.99
N ASN A 92 1.48 9.52 -6.62
CA ASN A 92 2.21 8.28 -6.89
C ASN A 92 1.60 7.08 -6.15
N THR A 93 1.17 7.27 -4.90
CA THR A 93 0.52 6.20 -4.11
C THR A 93 -0.83 5.81 -4.73
N ILE A 94 -1.60 6.76 -5.20
CA ILE A 94 -2.88 6.51 -5.88
C ILE A 94 -2.65 5.72 -7.19
N ALA A 95 -1.74 6.19 -8.04
CA ALA A 95 -1.43 5.53 -9.31
C ALA A 95 -0.80 4.14 -9.13
N GLY A 96 -0.05 3.95 -8.03
CA GLY A 96 0.60 2.68 -7.68
C GLY A 96 -0.25 1.75 -6.82
N ALA A 97 -1.49 2.12 -6.45
CA ALA A 97 -2.34 1.29 -5.62
C ALA A 97 -2.71 -0.01 -6.34
N VAL A 98 -2.52 -1.15 -5.66
CA VAL A 98 -2.78 -2.49 -6.20
C VAL A 98 -3.85 -3.20 -5.37
N MET A 99 -4.66 -4.00 -6.03
CA MET A 99 -5.61 -4.91 -5.40
C MET A 99 -4.85 -6.16 -4.96
N ILE A 100 -5.04 -6.55 -3.70
CA ILE A 100 -4.43 -7.74 -3.10
C ILE A 100 -5.38 -8.92 -3.28
N ASP A 101 -6.69 -8.66 -3.12
CA ASP A 101 -7.73 -9.65 -3.23
C ASP A 101 -9.07 -8.97 -3.57
N GLU A 102 -10.04 -9.74 -4.02
CA GLU A 102 -11.40 -9.29 -4.31
C GLU A 102 -12.40 -10.13 -3.54
N LEU A 103 -13.40 -9.48 -2.96
CA LEU A 103 -14.48 -10.17 -2.25
C LEU A 103 -15.63 -10.51 -3.19
N GLU A 104 -16.38 -11.54 -2.85
CA GLU A 104 -17.55 -11.93 -3.63
C GLU A 104 -18.62 -10.81 -3.65
N PRO A 105 -19.27 -10.55 -4.79
CA PRO A 105 -20.31 -9.56 -4.88
C PRO A 105 -21.52 -9.88 -4.00
N GLY A 106 -22.11 -8.86 -3.36
CA GLY A 106 -23.36 -8.99 -2.61
C GLY A 106 -23.22 -9.04 -1.11
N GLU A 107 -22.03 -8.84 -0.58
CA GLU A 107 -21.81 -8.67 0.86
C GLU A 107 -22.21 -7.24 1.32
N ASP A 108 -22.69 -7.15 2.57
CA ASP A 108 -23.13 -5.89 3.16
C ASP A 108 -21.94 -4.93 3.37
N GLU A 109 -21.91 -3.82 2.66
CA GLU A 109 -20.85 -2.81 2.74
C GLU A 109 -20.65 -2.26 4.16
N THR A 110 -21.68 -2.30 5.00
CA THR A 110 -21.59 -1.85 6.41
C THR A 110 -20.63 -2.72 7.23
N LEU A 111 -20.53 -4.01 6.93
CA LEU A 111 -19.62 -4.95 7.62
C LEU A 111 -18.15 -4.60 7.38
N TYR A 112 -17.86 -3.94 6.27
CA TYR A 112 -16.51 -3.53 5.86
C TYR A 112 -16.20 -2.09 6.22
N GLY A 113 -17.14 -1.38 6.89
CA GLY A 113 -16.99 0.04 7.24
C GLY A 113 -16.96 0.94 5.99
N LEU A 114 -17.67 0.54 4.94
CA LEU A 114 -17.80 1.29 3.69
C LEU A 114 -19.04 2.18 3.67
N ASP A 115 -19.93 2.01 4.63
CA ASP A 115 -21.10 2.87 4.83
C ASP A 115 -21.25 3.25 6.32
N PRO A 116 -20.80 4.45 6.76
CA PRO A 116 -20.06 5.44 5.97
C PRO A 116 -18.57 5.04 5.80
N PRO A 117 -17.94 5.40 4.66
CA PRO A 117 -16.53 5.12 4.44
C PRO A 117 -15.63 5.99 5.32
N ALA A 118 -14.46 5.45 5.68
CA ALA A 118 -13.44 6.21 6.43
C ALA A 118 -12.77 7.30 5.57
N PHE A 119 -12.64 7.04 4.26
CA PHE A 119 -12.19 8.02 3.27
C PHE A 119 -12.93 7.82 1.97
N THR A 120 -13.19 8.94 1.30
CA THR A 120 -13.62 8.97 -0.11
C THR A 120 -12.50 9.58 -0.93
N LEU A 121 -12.11 8.88 -1.97
CA LEU A 121 -11.12 9.33 -2.94
C LEU A 121 -11.78 9.41 -4.32
N GLU A 122 -11.72 10.59 -4.96
CA GLU A 122 -12.13 10.75 -6.33
C GLU A 122 -10.91 11.15 -7.17
N VAL A 123 -10.70 10.45 -8.28
CA VAL A 123 -9.57 10.67 -9.18
C VAL A 123 -10.12 11.13 -10.52
N TYR A 124 -9.76 12.34 -10.91
CA TYR A 124 -10.13 12.96 -12.19
C TYR A 124 -9.01 12.73 -13.19
N THR A 125 -9.36 12.24 -14.37
CA THR A 125 -8.42 11.93 -15.44
C THR A 125 -8.71 12.72 -16.71
N ARG A 126 -7.76 12.73 -17.64
CA ARG A 126 -7.95 13.42 -18.93
C ARG A 126 -8.95 12.71 -19.84
N ASP A 127 -9.04 11.39 -19.71
CA ASP A 127 -9.76 10.54 -20.67
C ASP A 127 -11.22 10.30 -20.28
N THR A 128 -11.60 10.61 -19.05
CA THR A 128 -12.95 10.39 -18.54
C THR A 128 -13.59 11.69 -18.03
N THR A 129 -14.88 11.84 -18.27
CA THR A 129 -15.64 12.98 -17.74
C THR A 129 -16.04 12.77 -16.28
N GLU A 130 -16.25 11.52 -15.90
CA GLU A 130 -16.62 11.15 -14.53
C GLU A 130 -15.37 10.76 -13.73
N PRO A 131 -15.28 11.15 -12.44
CA PRO A 131 -14.19 10.74 -11.59
C PRO A 131 -14.24 9.24 -11.31
N LEU A 132 -13.07 8.62 -11.15
CA LEU A 132 -12.95 7.29 -10.61
C LEU A 132 -13.06 7.38 -9.08
N ILE A 133 -14.01 6.64 -8.50
CA ILE A 133 -14.32 6.71 -7.07
C ILE A 133 -13.78 5.47 -6.36
N LEU A 134 -13.09 5.68 -5.24
CA LEU A 134 -12.65 4.65 -4.32
C LEU A 134 -13.10 5.02 -2.90
N LEU A 135 -13.92 4.17 -2.29
CA LEU A 135 -14.32 4.27 -0.90
C LEU A 135 -13.41 3.38 -0.05
N LEU A 136 -12.83 3.91 1.01
CA LEU A 136 -11.96 3.17 1.92
C LEU A 136 -12.70 2.89 3.22
N GLY A 137 -12.81 1.63 3.57
CA GLY A 137 -13.54 1.14 4.74
C GLY A 137 -12.66 0.83 5.95
N ALA A 138 -13.03 -0.17 6.74
CA ALA A 138 -12.28 -0.63 7.90
C ALA A 138 -11.00 -1.39 7.54
N ASN A 139 -10.11 -1.57 8.51
CA ASN A 139 -9.00 -2.50 8.34
C ASN A 139 -9.51 -3.94 8.35
N ALA A 140 -8.91 -4.77 7.50
CA ALA A 140 -9.13 -6.21 7.58
C ALA A 140 -8.53 -6.81 8.87
N PRO A 141 -8.96 -8.01 9.29
CA PRO A 141 -8.44 -8.64 10.51
C PRO A 141 -6.92 -8.83 10.53
N SER A 142 -6.28 -8.91 9.37
CA SER A 142 -4.82 -8.95 9.22
C SER A 142 -4.10 -7.67 9.66
N MET A 143 -4.82 -6.53 9.76
CA MET A 143 -4.32 -5.19 10.07
C MET A 143 -3.33 -4.61 9.05
N ILE A 144 -2.86 -5.39 8.09
CA ILE A 144 -1.97 -4.94 7.00
C ILE A 144 -2.75 -4.56 5.73
N ASN A 145 -4.01 -5.01 5.64
CA ASN A 145 -4.92 -4.71 4.55
C ASN A 145 -6.14 -3.94 5.06
N MET A 146 -6.85 -3.31 4.15
CA MET A 146 -8.12 -2.63 4.40
C MET A 146 -9.11 -2.95 3.29
N TYR A 147 -10.40 -2.85 3.62
CA TYR A 147 -11.47 -2.96 2.65
C TYR A 147 -11.62 -1.67 1.86
N ALA A 148 -11.91 -1.81 0.59
CA ALA A 148 -12.23 -0.69 -0.28
C ALA A 148 -13.33 -1.08 -1.27
N SER A 149 -14.15 -0.11 -1.67
CA SER A 149 -15.19 -0.30 -2.69
C SER A 149 -14.87 0.53 -3.92
N LEU A 150 -15.10 -0.06 -5.09
CA LEU A 150 -15.11 0.58 -6.40
C LEU A 150 -16.58 0.65 -6.87
N PRO A 151 -17.36 1.66 -6.48
CA PRO A 151 -18.81 1.68 -6.69
C PRO A 151 -19.20 1.58 -8.17
N GLN A 152 -18.43 2.20 -9.06
CA GLN A 152 -18.68 2.18 -10.49
C GLN A 152 -18.51 0.79 -11.12
N GLN A 153 -17.73 -0.09 -10.48
CA GLN A 153 -17.48 -1.47 -10.91
C GLN A 153 -18.29 -2.48 -10.09
N ASN A 154 -18.98 -2.04 -9.04
CA ASN A 154 -19.66 -2.90 -8.05
C ASN A 154 -18.73 -3.97 -7.45
N ARG A 155 -17.51 -3.57 -7.09
CA ARG A 155 -16.46 -4.44 -6.56
C ARG A 155 -16.04 -3.98 -5.16
N ILE A 156 -15.88 -4.96 -4.25
CA ILE A 156 -15.23 -4.77 -2.95
C ILE A 156 -13.90 -5.49 -3.01
N VAL A 157 -12.82 -4.79 -2.64
CA VAL A 157 -11.45 -5.28 -2.79
C VAL A 157 -10.65 -5.07 -1.50
N LEU A 158 -9.55 -5.82 -1.36
CA LEU A 158 -8.55 -5.62 -0.31
C LEU A 158 -7.37 -4.83 -0.87
N LEU A 159 -7.01 -3.77 -0.16
CA LEU A 159 -5.84 -2.93 -0.46
C LEU A 159 -4.87 -2.93 0.72
N GLY A 160 -3.61 -2.64 0.46
CA GLY A 160 -2.65 -2.36 1.53
C GLY A 160 -2.99 -1.08 2.30
N THR A 161 -2.78 -1.07 3.61
CA THR A 161 -3.07 0.08 4.49
C THR A 161 -2.23 1.32 4.19
N TYR A 162 -1.19 1.21 3.37
CA TYR A 162 -0.31 2.33 3.01
C TYR A 162 -1.06 3.49 2.33
N LEU A 163 -2.06 3.18 1.49
CA LEU A 163 -2.89 4.23 0.85
C LEU A 163 -3.63 5.07 1.90
N ARG A 164 -4.26 4.43 2.89
CA ARG A 164 -4.92 5.14 4.01
C ARG A 164 -3.95 6.03 4.79
N PHE A 165 -2.77 5.50 5.10
CA PHE A 165 -1.75 6.27 5.79
C PHE A 165 -1.35 7.52 5.00
N THR A 166 -1.17 7.39 3.68
CA THR A 166 -0.82 8.51 2.80
C THR A 166 -1.94 9.55 2.74
N LEU A 167 -3.22 9.12 2.59
CA LEU A 167 -4.37 10.03 2.58
C LEU A 167 -4.48 10.81 3.89
N ARG A 168 -4.35 10.12 5.03
CA ARG A 168 -4.38 10.74 6.35
C ARG A 168 -3.25 11.74 6.52
N THR A 169 -2.01 11.33 6.21
CA THR A 169 -0.85 12.20 6.27
C THR A 169 -1.03 13.43 5.40
N PHE A 170 -1.62 13.28 4.21
CA PHE A 170 -1.92 14.39 3.33
C PHE A 170 -2.91 15.38 3.98
N LEU A 171 -4.07 14.90 4.45
CA LEU A 171 -5.08 15.76 5.08
C LEU A 171 -4.54 16.47 6.32
N ASP A 172 -3.71 15.81 7.12
CA ASP A 172 -3.14 16.37 8.36
C ASP A 172 -2.06 17.43 8.10
N ASN A 173 -1.47 17.45 6.92
CA ASN A 173 -0.39 18.40 6.57
C ASN A 173 -0.80 19.48 5.56
N VAL A 174 -2.05 19.49 5.10
CA VAL A 174 -2.58 20.64 4.36
C VAL A 174 -2.81 21.79 5.34
N LYS A 175 -2.18 22.93 5.07
CA LYS A 175 -2.32 24.14 5.89
C LYS A 175 -3.30 25.09 5.23
N VAL A 176 -4.28 25.56 5.98
CA VAL A 176 -5.18 26.65 5.60
C VAL A 176 -4.57 27.95 6.12
N GLU A 177 -4.33 28.94 5.25
CA GLU A 177 -3.87 30.28 5.62
C GLU A 177 -5.03 31.19 6.01
#